data_dc54ffc25f35919a5460356278856cf4
#
_entry.id   dc54ffc25f35919a5460356278856cf4
#
_cell.length_a   1.000
_cell.length_b   1.000
_cell.length_c   1.000
_cell.angle_alpha   90.00
_cell.angle_beta   90.00
_cell.angle_gamma   90.00
#
_symmetry.space_group_name_H-M   'P 1'
#
loop_
_entity.id
_entity.type
_entity.pdbx_description
1 polymer ?
#
loop_
_entity_poly.entity_id
_entity_poly.type
_entity_poly.pdbx_seq_one_letter_code
_entity_poly.pdbx_strand_id
1 'polypeptide(L)' 'MAEQNKDGQINIELSEEMAQGVYSNLVAINHSPTEFVLDFIQMMPGVPKAKVQSRVILTPE' A
#
# COMPACT_ATOMS: atom_id res chain seq x y z
N MET A 1 6.19 -2.22 13.86
CA MET A 1 5.96 -2.76 13.50
C MET A 1 5.71 -3.89 13.47
N ALA A 2 5.46 -4.16 13.50
CA ALA A 2 5.20 -5.30 13.70
C ALA A 2 5.50 -6.27 12.87
N GLU A 3 5.89 -7.00 12.89
CA GLU A 3 6.19 -7.87 12.19
C GLU A 3 5.47 -8.84 12.31
N GLN A 4 5.18 -9.47 11.67
CA GLN A 4 4.37 -10.34 11.66
C GLN A 4 4.65 -11.65 11.30
N ASN A 5 5.69 -12.05 11.27
CA ASN A 5 6.21 -13.30 10.92
C ASN A 5 5.91 -14.27 11.97
N LYS A 6 4.72 -14.59 12.19
CA LYS A 6 4.37 -15.22 13.32
C LYS A 6 4.72 -16.61 13.38
N ASP A 7 4.87 -17.33 12.35
CA ASP A 7 5.23 -18.72 12.49
C ASP A 7 6.70 -18.94 12.36
N GLY A 8 7.47 -17.91 12.21
CA GLY A 8 8.90 -18.06 12.20
C GLY A 8 9.46 -18.74 11.00
N GLN A 9 8.66 -19.03 10.01
CA GLN A 9 9.16 -19.70 8.83
C GLN A 9 9.29 -18.81 7.65
N ILE A 10 8.86 -17.59 7.74
CA ILE A 10 8.93 -16.67 6.63
C ILE A 10 9.78 -15.50 7.03
N ASN A 11 10.79 -15.24 6.25
CA ASN A 11 11.63 -14.06 6.46
C ASN A 11 11.09 -12.94 5.61
N ILE A 12 10.82 -11.83 6.24
CA ILE A 12 10.31 -10.67 5.53
C ILE A 12 11.44 -9.69 5.40
N GLU A 13 11.75 -9.37 4.18
CA GLU A 13 12.87 -8.48 3.89
C GLU A 13 12.38 -7.13 3.45
N LEU A 14 13.08 -6.10 3.84
CA LEU A 14 12.77 -4.75 3.47
C LEU A 14 14.04 -4.12 2.94
N SER A 15 14.08 -3.89 1.64
CA SER A 15 15.25 -3.29 1.03
C SER A 15 15.32 -1.82 1.43
N GLU A 16 16.48 -1.23 1.25
CA GLU A 16 16.64 0.17 1.58
C GLU A 16 15.77 1.05 0.70
N GLU A 17 15.59 0.66 -0.55
CA GLU A 17 14.73 1.43 -1.42
C GLU A 17 13.30 1.38 -0.97
N MET A 18 12.83 0.20 -0.62
CA MET A 18 11.44 0.08 -0.20
C MET A 18 11.21 0.72 1.16
N ALA A 19 12.26 0.75 1.98
CA ALA A 19 12.12 1.33 3.31
C ALA A 19 11.87 2.83 3.26
N GLN A 20 12.19 3.48 2.15
CA GLN A 20 11.93 4.90 2.03
C GLN A 20 10.45 5.19 1.93
N GLY A 21 9.70 4.23 1.44
CA GLY A 21 8.26 4.38 1.39
C GLY A 21 7.78 5.23 0.24
N VAL A 22 6.47 5.38 0.18
CA VAL A 22 5.83 6.20 -0.82
C VAL A 22 4.86 7.10 -0.08
N TYR A 23 4.96 8.39 -0.31
CA TYR A 23 4.10 9.33 0.39
C TYR A 23 2.68 9.27 -0.19
N SER A 24 1.69 9.24 0.68
CA SER A 24 0.32 9.41 0.25
C SER A 24 -0.46 10.02 1.41
N ASN A 25 -1.54 10.68 1.10
CA ASN A 25 -2.38 11.26 2.14
C ASN A 25 -3.84 10.85 1.97
N LEU A 26 -4.08 9.88 1.12
CA LEU A 26 -5.43 9.36 0.92
C LEU A 26 -5.30 7.94 0.39
N VAL A 27 -6.17 7.07 0.84
CA VAL A 27 -6.19 5.72 0.29
C VAL A 27 -7.59 5.41 -0.19
N ALA A 28 -7.70 4.86 -1.38
CA ALA A 28 -8.96 4.41 -1.92
C ALA A 28 -8.93 2.89 -1.97
N ILE A 29 -9.97 2.26 -1.46
CA ILE A 29 -10.02 0.82 -1.36
C ILE A 29 -11.22 0.32 -2.15
N ASN A 30 -10.94 -0.57 -3.09
CA ASN A 30 -11.98 -1.23 -3.85
C ASN A 30 -11.80 -2.73 -3.70
N HIS A 31 -12.88 -3.47 -3.83
CA HIS A 31 -12.73 -4.90 -3.73
C HIS A 31 -13.72 -5.59 -4.65
N SER A 32 -13.35 -6.77 -5.05
CA SER A 32 -14.21 -7.66 -5.80
C SER A 32 -14.16 -8.99 -5.06
N PRO A 33 -14.89 -10.00 -5.53
CA PRO A 33 -14.81 -11.30 -4.87
C PRO A 33 -13.43 -11.92 -4.89
N THR A 34 -12.56 -11.47 -5.78
CA THR A 34 -11.26 -12.09 -5.91
C THR A 34 -10.10 -11.24 -5.46
N GLU A 35 -10.29 -9.93 -5.27
CA GLU A 35 -9.16 -9.06 -4.98
C GLU A 35 -9.56 -7.84 -4.20
N PHE A 36 -8.60 -7.32 -3.44
CA PHE A 36 -8.70 -5.98 -2.88
C PHE A 36 -7.67 -5.12 -3.59
N VAL A 37 -8.08 -3.93 -3.99
CA VAL A 37 -7.18 -2.99 -4.64
C VAL A 37 -7.08 -1.76 -3.75
N LEU A 38 -5.87 -1.44 -3.32
CA LEU A 38 -5.62 -0.28 -2.50
C LEU A 38 -4.80 0.71 -3.30
N ASP A 39 -5.36 1.88 -3.53
CA ASP A 39 -4.65 2.94 -4.24
C ASP A 39 -4.23 4.00 -3.24
N PHE A 40 -2.94 4.22 -3.16
CA PHE A 40 -2.38 5.23 -2.27
C PHE A 40 -2.18 6.49 -3.09
N ILE A 41 -2.83 7.56 -2.67
CA ILE A 41 -3.03 8.73 -3.50
C ILE A 41 -2.46 9.95 -2.81
N GLN A 42 -1.91 10.84 -3.59
CA GLN A 42 -1.47 12.13 -3.09
C GLN A 42 -2.38 13.20 -3.64
N MET A 43 -3.07 13.91 -2.75
CA MET A 43 -3.85 15.05 -3.14
C MET A 43 -2.98 16.28 -3.00
N MET A 44 -3.07 17.16 -3.98
CA MET A 44 -2.25 18.35 -3.98
C MET A 44 -3.07 19.55 -3.58
N PRO A 45 -2.68 20.23 -2.52
CA PRO A 45 -3.40 21.40 -2.05
C PRO A 45 -3.40 22.49 -3.13
N GLY A 46 -4.53 23.16 -3.25
CA GLY A 46 -4.61 24.26 -4.19
C GLY A 46 -4.81 23.85 -5.63
N VAL A 47 -4.85 22.55 -5.89
CA VAL A 47 -5.03 22.05 -7.23
C VAL A 47 -6.05 20.94 -7.15
N PRO A 48 -7.10 20.97 -7.97
CA PRO A 48 -8.09 19.91 -7.88
C PRO A 48 -7.59 18.66 -8.59
N LYS A 49 -6.53 18.10 -8.09
CA LYS A 49 -5.88 17.01 -8.74
C LYS A 49 -5.35 16.03 -7.72
N ALA A 50 -5.56 14.76 -7.99
CA ALA A 50 -5.06 13.71 -7.13
C ALA A 50 -4.34 12.72 -8.01
N LYS A 51 -3.25 12.17 -7.48
CA LYS A 51 -2.42 11.29 -8.27
C LYS A 51 -2.17 10.01 -7.51
N VAL A 52 -2.41 8.89 -8.16
CA VAL A 52 -2.13 7.59 -7.53
C VAL A 52 -0.62 7.39 -7.52
N GLN A 53 -0.08 7.23 -6.33
CA GLN A 53 1.35 7.03 -6.19
C GLN A 53 1.70 5.56 -6.19
N SER A 54 0.82 4.72 -5.72
CA SER A 54 1.10 3.30 -5.64
C SER A 54 -0.21 2.52 -5.59
N ARG A 55 -0.25 1.40 -6.23
CA ARG A 55 -1.41 0.51 -6.19
C ARG A 55 -0.95 -0.84 -5.68
N VAL A 56 -1.67 -1.38 -4.72
CA VAL A 56 -1.37 -2.69 -4.15
C VAL A 56 -2.60 -3.56 -4.32
N ILE A 57 -2.39 -4.75 -4.83
CA ILE A 57 -3.48 -5.68 -5.05
C ILE A 57 -3.26 -6.86 -4.12
N LEU A 58 -4.30 -7.16 -3.35
CA LEU A 58 -4.24 -8.22 -2.37
C LEU A 58 -5.28 -9.26 -2.68
N THR A 59 -4.96 -10.51 -2.36
CA THR A 59 -5.97 -11.54 -2.40
C THR A 59 -6.76 -11.48 -1.10
N PRO A 60 -8.00 -11.91 -1.11
CA PRO A 60 -8.82 -11.86 0.10
C PRO A 60 -8.38 -12.82 1.18
N GLU A 61 -7.44 -13.69 0.89
CA GLU A 61 -7.03 -14.63 1.89
C GLU A 61 -5.80 -14.22 2.59
#